data_d1b23c5556c6988b7b404f8834beec46
#
_entry.id   d1b23c5556c6988b7b404f8834beec46
#
_cell.length_a   1.000
_cell.length_b   1.000
_cell.length_c   1.000
_cell.angle_alpha   90.00
_cell.angle_beta   90.00
_cell.angle_gamma   90.00
#
_symmetry.space_group_name_H-M   'P 1'
#
loop_
_entity.id
_entity.type
_entity.pdbx_description
1 polymer ?
#
loop_
_entity_poly.entity_id
_entity_poly.type
_entity_poly.pdbx_seq_one_letter_code
_entity_poly.pdbx_strand_id
1 'polypeptide(L)'
;MLRWRRALMNWFKHGGASKAARFVRGVEESPLQVVDKDFPTLRGHPKAREHAELAAELASQLPEKTTKEFKIYRWNPDEPRRKPFLQSFFVDLSTCGPMIKAEQDPSLSYRRSCREGICGSCSMNIDGNNTVACLKPVDADTSTATMITPLPHMFVIKDLVVDLTNFYQQHKLIEPWLKTKKPPEKGREHLQSPRERKKLDGLYECILCACCSTACPAYWWNQEAFLGPAALLHAFRWVSDSRDEFTKERIQGLTEDEDKLYRCRTIKNCTAACPKSLDPAKAISAMRTIHQLH
;
A
#
# COMPACT_ATOMS: atom_id res chain seq x y z
N MET A 1 -24.88 0.06 0.50
CA MET A 1 -24.13 0.87 1.49
C MET A 1 -24.71 0.83 2.92
N LEU A 2 -26.01 0.94 3.14
CA LEU A 2 -26.64 0.93 4.48
C LEU A 2 -26.54 -0.39 5.28
N ARG A 3 -26.40 -1.54 4.62
CA ARG A 3 -26.29 -2.85 5.28
C ARG A 3 -24.94 -3.07 5.99
N TRP A 4 -23.87 -2.49 5.49
CA TRP A 4 -22.53 -2.61 6.08
C TRP A 4 -22.33 -1.77 7.35
N ARG A 5 -22.96 -0.60 7.43
CA ARG A 5 -22.93 0.24 8.65
C ARG A 5 -23.55 -0.45 9.87
N ARG A 6 -24.61 -1.24 9.69
CA ARG A 6 -25.24 -2.00 10.79
C ARG A 6 -24.38 -3.17 11.28
N ALA A 7 -23.65 -3.83 10.38
CA ALA A 7 -22.75 -4.92 10.75
C ALA A 7 -21.52 -4.42 11.57
N LEU A 8 -20.94 -3.29 11.19
CA LEU A 8 -19.83 -2.66 11.91
C LEU A 8 -20.24 -2.12 13.29
N MET A 9 -21.41 -1.50 13.42
CA MET A 9 -21.87 -1.00 14.73
C MET A 9 -22.19 -2.13 15.73
N ASN A 10 -22.67 -3.28 15.27
CA ASN A 10 -22.87 -4.45 16.14
C ASN A 10 -21.55 -5.10 16.57
N TRP A 11 -20.51 -5.04 15.75
CA TRP A 11 -19.18 -5.57 16.08
C TRP A 11 -18.50 -4.78 17.22
N PHE A 12 -18.67 -3.44 17.25
CA PHE A 12 -18.16 -2.58 18.33
C PHE A 12 -18.91 -2.75 19.66
N LYS A 13 -20.20 -3.08 19.62
CA LYS A 13 -21.03 -3.26 20.85
C LYS A 13 -20.71 -4.54 21.62
N HIS A 14 -20.06 -5.52 21.03
CA HIS A 14 -19.76 -6.83 21.62
C HIS A 14 -18.26 -7.12 21.83
N GLY A 15 -17.47 -6.10 22.17
CA GLY A 15 -16.10 -6.32 22.68
C GLY A 15 -15.06 -6.73 21.63
N GLY A 16 -15.26 -6.40 20.36
CA GLY A 16 -14.36 -6.77 19.27
C GLY A 16 -12.93 -6.17 19.32
N ALA A 17 -12.69 -5.17 20.18
CA ALA A 17 -11.37 -4.55 20.32
C ALA A 17 -10.28 -5.50 20.85
N SER A 18 -10.65 -6.49 21.67
CA SER A 18 -9.69 -7.46 22.22
C SER A 18 -9.27 -8.54 21.22
N LYS A 19 -10.06 -8.79 20.18
CA LYS A 19 -9.74 -9.79 19.14
C LYS A 19 -8.85 -9.24 18.02
N ALA A 20 -8.93 -7.95 17.72
CA ALA A 20 -8.06 -7.31 16.74
C ALA A 20 -6.59 -7.24 17.19
N ALA A 21 -6.36 -7.05 18.51
CA ALA A 21 -5.00 -7.02 19.08
C ALA A 21 -4.28 -8.39 19.05
N ARG A 22 -5.03 -9.49 18.96
CA ARG A 22 -4.46 -10.86 18.85
C ARG A 22 -4.05 -11.23 17.43
N PHE A 23 -4.55 -10.52 16.42
CA PHE A 23 -4.22 -10.83 15.03
C PHE A 23 -2.83 -10.30 14.60
N VAL A 24 -2.23 -9.43 15.41
CA VAL A 24 -0.93 -8.80 15.12
C VAL A 24 0.24 -9.45 15.87
N ARG A 25 -0.05 -10.27 16.88
CA ARG A 25 1.01 -11.05 17.58
C ARG A 25 0.92 -12.49 17.15
N GLY A 26 2.02 -13.00 16.63
CA GLY A 26 2.26 -14.31 16.07
C GLY A 26 1.31 -15.42 16.55
N VAL A 27 0.85 -16.19 15.62
CA VAL A 27 -0.07 -17.30 15.82
C VAL A 27 0.53 -18.26 16.84
N GLU A 28 0.21 -18.08 18.13
CA GLU A 28 0.29 -19.17 19.10
C GLU A 28 -0.78 -20.21 18.72
N GLU A 29 -0.39 -21.44 18.69
CA GLU A 29 -1.21 -22.59 18.32
C GLU A 29 -2.46 -22.67 19.20
N SER A 30 -3.60 -22.28 18.65
CA SER A 30 -4.90 -22.50 19.26
C SER A 30 -5.36 -23.92 18.96
N PRO A 31 -5.78 -24.72 19.95
CA PRO A 31 -6.20 -26.12 19.75
C PRO A 31 -7.59 -26.29 19.14
N LEU A 32 -8.20 -25.25 18.62
CA LEU A 32 -9.50 -25.35 17.95
C LEU A 32 -9.30 -25.63 16.45
N GLN A 33 -9.35 -26.91 16.09
CA GLN A 33 -9.52 -27.40 14.73
C GLN A 33 -10.94 -27.06 14.21
N VAL A 34 -11.24 -25.81 13.99
CA VAL A 34 -12.39 -25.44 13.18
C VAL A 34 -11.92 -25.47 11.72
N VAL A 35 -12.18 -26.57 11.05
CA VAL A 35 -12.01 -26.70 9.59
C VAL A 35 -13.11 -25.88 8.95
N ASP A 36 -12.85 -24.60 8.71
CA ASP A 36 -13.73 -23.78 7.90
C ASP A 36 -13.54 -24.20 6.43
N LYS A 37 -14.49 -25.00 5.92
CA LYS A 37 -14.49 -25.48 4.53
C LYS A 37 -14.48 -24.36 3.49
N ASP A 38 -14.82 -23.18 3.93
CA ASP A 38 -14.94 -21.99 3.10
C ASP A 38 -13.66 -21.13 3.08
N PHE A 39 -12.62 -21.44 3.89
CA PHE A 39 -11.35 -20.70 3.93
C PHE A 39 -10.17 -21.59 3.52
N PRO A 40 -9.84 -21.67 2.23
CA PRO A 40 -8.76 -22.53 1.73
C PRO A 40 -7.35 -22.15 2.22
N THR A 41 -7.20 -21.00 2.88
CA THR A 41 -5.95 -20.55 3.51
C THR A 41 -5.77 -21.07 4.94
N LEU A 42 -6.80 -21.65 5.55
CA LEU A 42 -6.71 -22.18 6.90
C LEU A 42 -6.04 -23.56 6.94
N ARG A 43 -5.23 -23.79 7.99
CA ARG A 43 -4.63 -25.10 8.27
C ARG A 43 -5.73 -26.18 8.31
N GLY A 44 -5.55 -27.27 7.54
CA GLY A 44 -6.50 -28.37 7.46
C GLY A 44 -7.55 -28.28 6.35
N HIS A 45 -7.65 -27.17 5.63
CA HIS A 45 -8.51 -27.11 4.45
C HIS A 45 -8.03 -28.08 3.37
N PRO A 46 -8.92 -28.85 2.70
CA PRO A 46 -8.52 -29.86 1.70
C PRO A 46 -7.62 -29.27 0.60
N LYS A 47 -7.95 -28.08 0.09
CA LYS A 47 -7.11 -27.39 -0.92
C LYS A 47 -5.78 -26.90 -0.38
N ALA A 48 -5.70 -26.51 0.89
CA ALA A 48 -4.42 -26.15 1.51
C ALA A 48 -3.50 -27.37 1.65
N ARG A 49 -4.07 -28.55 1.88
CA ARG A 49 -3.32 -29.84 1.86
C ARG A 49 -2.85 -30.20 0.45
N GLU A 50 -3.73 -30.14 -0.53
CA GLU A 50 -3.39 -30.37 -1.94
C GLU A 50 -2.26 -29.45 -2.40
N HIS A 51 -2.33 -28.17 -2.07
CA HIS A 51 -1.27 -27.21 -2.37
C HIS A 51 0.01 -27.47 -1.58
N ALA A 52 -0.08 -27.92 -0.34
CA ALA A 52 1.09 -28.28 0.47
C ALA A 52 1.78 -29.55 -0.05
N GLU A 53 1.01 -30.53 -0.50
CA GLU A 53 1.52 -31.77 -1.11
C GLU A 53 2.22 -31.49 -2.43
N LEU A 54 1.59 -30.71 -3.32
CA LEU A 54 2.18 -30.25 -4.58
C LEU A 54 3.45 -29.43 -4.35
N ALA A 55 3.43 -28.56 -3.32
CA ALA A 55 4.57 -27.75 -2.92
C ALA A 55 5.72 -28.61 -2.39
N ALA A 56 5.42 -29.66 -1.60
CA ALA A 56 6.42 -30.59 -1.10
C ALA A 56 7.05 -31.43 -2.23
N GLU A 57 6.25 -31.83 -3.19
CA GLU A 57 6.72 -32.57 -4.37
C GLU A 57 7.65 -31.69 -5.23
N LEU A 58 7.28 -30.44 -5.49
CA LEU A 58 8.13 -29.48 -6.20
C LEU A 58 9.43 -29.19 -5.43
N ALA A 59 9.36 -29.04 -4.11
CA ALA A 59 10.53 -28.81 -3.27
C ALA A 59 11.52 -30.00 -3.28
N SER A 60 11.03 -31.21 -3.36
CA SER A 60 11.89 -32.42 -3.42
C SER A 60 12.68 -32.55 -4.71
N GLN A 61 12.29 -31.84 -5.76
CA GLN A 61 12.96 -31.86 -7.07
C GLN A 61 14.07 -30.81 -7.19
N LEU A 62 14.21 -29.89 -6.21
CA LEU A 62 15.18 -28.79 -6.24
C LEU A 62 16.26 -28.96 -5.17
N PRO A 63 17.49 -28.49 -5.39
CA PRO A 63 18.57 -28.58 -4.41
C PRO A 63 18.23 -27.79 -3.14
N GLU A 64 18.24 -28.47 -1.98
CA GLU A 64 17.74 -27.95 -0.68
C GLU A 64 18.35 -26.61 -0.22
N LYS A 65 19.58 -26.30 -0.62
CA LYS A 65 20.32 -25.13 -0.10
C LYS A 65 20.02 -23.80 -0.81
N THR A 66 19.41 -23.81 -1.98
CA THR A 66 19.18 -22.61 -2.80
C THR A 66 17.72 -22.32 -3.08
N THR A 67 16.84 -23.23 -2.72
CA THR A 67 15.40 -23.12 -2.98
C THR A 67 14.70 -22.28 -1.93
N LYS A 68 14.01 -21.23 -2.36
CA LYS A 68 13.20 -20.36 -1.50
C LYS A 68 11.72 -20.51 -1.81
N GLU A 69 10.91 -20.65 -0.76
CA GLU A 69 9.45 -20.63 -0.86
C GLU A 69 8.92 -19.20 -0.91
N PHE A 70 7.99 -18.96 -1.85
CA PHE A 70 7.20 -17.72 -1.95
C PHE A 70 5.73 -18.07 -1.79
N LYS A 71 5.06 -17.52 -0.78
CA LYS A 71 3.61 -17.65 -0.57
C LYS A 71 2.91 -16.41 -1.13
N ILE A 72 2.23 -16.59 -2.26
CA ILE A 72 1.61 -15.48 -2.99
C ILE A 72 0.09 -15.55 -2.87
N TYR A 73 -0.52 -14.43 -2.52
CA TYR A 73 -1.98 -14.28 -2.48
C TYR A 73 -2.57 -14.43 -3.89
N ARG A 74 -3.59 -15.28 -3.98
CA ARG A 74 -4.32 -15.56 -5.22
C ARG A 74 -5.81 -15.35 -5.02
N TRP A 75 -6.40 -14.63 -5.95
CA TRP A 75 -7.84 -14.47 -6.08
C TRP A 75 -8.21 -14.12 -7.53
N ASN A 76 -9.29 -14.73 -8.04
CA ASN A 76 -9.78 -14.51 -9.39
C ASN A 76 -11.24 -14.03 -9.36
N PRO A 77 -11.59 -12.87 -9.94
CA PRO A 77 -12.95 -12.36 -10.00
C PRO A 77 -13.89 -13.23 -10.85
N ASP A 78 -13.35 -14.01 -11.79
CA ASP A 78 -14.14 -14.93 -12.65
C ASP A 78 -14.69 -16.13 -11.85
N GLU A 79 -14.11 -16.39 -10.67
CA GLU A 79 -14.52 -17.44 -9.74
C GLU A 79 -14.99 -16.86 -8.40
N PRO A 80 -16.07 -16.08 -8.33
CA PRO A 80 -16.42 -15.29 -7.12
C PRO A 80 -16.78 -16.18 -5.90
N ARG A 81 -17.10 -17.45 -6.12
CA ARG A 81 -17.38 -18.43 -5.05
C ARG A 81 -16.11 -18.98 -4.43
N ARG A 82 -14.96 -18.86 -5.09
CA ARG A 82 -13.68 -19.30 -4.59
C ARG A 82 -13.06 -18.20 -3.74
N LYS A 83 -12.84 -18.50 -2.46
CA LYS A 83 -12.20 -17.56 -1.55
C LYS A 83 -10.71 -17.37 -1.87
N PRO A 84 -10.13 -16.21 -1.51
CA PRO A 84 -8.70 -15.99 -1.64
C PRO A 84 -7.88 -17.04 -0.90
N PHE A 85 -6.69 -17.36 -1.42
CA PHE A 85 -5.78 -18.32 -0.81
C PHE A 85 -4.31 -17.89 -1.05
N LEU A 86 -3.41 -18.47 -0.26
CA LEU A 86 -1.96 -18.35 -0.47
C LEU A 86 -1.47 -19.57 -1.26
N GLN A 87 -0.84 -19.33 -2.40
CA GLN A 87 -0.21 -20.35 -3.23
C GLN A 87 1.30 -20.34 -3.00
N SER A 88 1.88 -21.51 -2.74
CA SER A 88 3.32 -21.66 -2.59
C SER A 88 3.97 -21.87 -3.95
N PHE A 89 5.09 -21.17 -4.16
CA PHE A 89 5.97 -21.30 -5.30
C PHE A 89 7.40 -21.49 -4.79
N PHE A 90 8.16 -22.36 -5.43
CA PHE A 90 9.55 -22.62 -5.09
C PHE A 90 10.45 -22.14 -6.20
N VAL A 91 11.44 -21.33 -5.83
CA VAL A 91 12.38 -20.71 -6.77
C VAL A 91 13.80 -21.03 -6.32
N ASP A 92 14.60 -21.55 -7.25
CA ASP A 92 16.03 -21.73 -7.03
C ASP A 92 16.74 -20.36 -7.21
N LEU A 93 17.28 -19.83 -6.12
CA LEU A 93 17.96 -18.54 -6.10
C LEU A 93 19.32 -18.58 -6.81
N SER A 94 19.88 -19.76 -7.10
CA SER A 94 21.17 -19.91 -7.80
C SER A 94 21.05 -19.66 -9.29
N THR A 95 19.89 -19.93 -9.88
CA THR A 95 19.66 -19.80 -11.32
C THR A 95 19.26 -18.39 -11.76
N CYS A 96 19.05 -17.49 -10.80
CA CYS A 96 18.80 -16.07 -11.00
C CYS A 96 17.92 -15.72 -12.19
N GLY A 97 16.63 -16.09 -12.11
CA GLY A 97 15.62 -15.68 -13.06
C GLY A 97 14.32 -15.30 -12.36
N PRO A 98 13.63 -14.22 -12.69
CA PRO A 98 12.44 -13.76 -11.98
C PRO A 98 11.19 -14.45 -12.48
N MET A 99 10.98 -15.76 -12.22
CA MET A 99 10.17 -16.43 -13.23
C MET A 99 8.93 -17.17 -12.72
N ILE A 100 8.43 -16.90 -11.51
CA ILE A 100 7.16 -17.51 -11.05
C ILE A 100 6.06 -17.34 -12.12
N LYS A 101 5.85 -16.09 -12.59
CA LYS A 101 4.83 -15.85 -13.63
C LYS A 101 5.19 -16.43 -14.99
N ALA A 102 6.45 -16.42 -15.37
CA ALA A 102 6.85 -16.83 -16.72
C ALA A 102 7.02 -18.35 -16.83
N GLU A 103 7.45 -19.01 -15.77
CA GLU A 103 7.84 -20.42 -15.78
C GLU A 103 6.87 -21.33 -15.03
N GLN A 104 6.31 -20.86 -13.90
CA GLN A 104 5.48 -21.71 -13.05
C GLN A 104 3.99 -21.43 -13.22
N ASP A 105 3.56 -20.14 -13.22
CA ASP A 105 2.14 -19.80 -13.31
C ASP A 105 1.89 -18.51 -14.08
N PRO A 106 1.59 -18.58 -15.37
CA PRO A 106 1.32 -17.42 -16.21
C PRO A 106 0.03 -16.66 -15.84
N SER A 107 -0.86 -17.29 -15.06
CA SER A 107 -2.12 -16.67 -14.63
C SER A 107 -1.96 -15.64 -13.52
N LEU A 108 -0.82 -15.64 -12.79
CA LEU A 108 -0.53 -14.70 -11.72
C LEU A 108 -0.55 -13.25 -12.23
N SER A 109 -1.36 -12.40 -11.58
CA SER A 109 -1.55 -11.01 -11.97
C SER A 109 -0.88 -10.05 -11.00
N TYR A 110 -0.03 -9.16 -11.52
CA TYR A 110 0.58 -8.06 -10.79
C TYR A 110 0.95 -6.92 -11.74
N ARG A 111 1.08 -5.71 -11.22
CA ARG A 111 1.53 -4.55 -12.00
C ARG A 111 3.05 -4.44 -11.98
N ARG A 112 3.64 -4.11 -13.12
CA ARG A 112 5.07 -3.79 -13.24
C ARG A 112 5.30 -2.85 -14.42
N SER A 113 6.36 -2.02 -14.34
CA SER A 113 6.79 -1.15 -15.43
C SER A 113 8.30 -0.92 -15.37
N CYS A 114 8.78 0.10 -14.62
CA CYS A 114 10.17 0.57 -14.66
C CYS A 114 11.21 -0.43 -14.13
N ARG A 115 10.85 -1.24 -13.10
CA ARG A 115 11.75 -2.20 -12.41
C ARG A 115 12.92 -1.55 -11.64
N GLU A 116 12.87 -0.25 -11.40
CA GLU A 116 13.94 0.57 -10.78
C GLU A 116 13.40 1.55 -9.72
N GLY A 117 12.18 1.33 -9.24
CA GLY A 117 11.60 2.13 -8.15
C GLY A 117 11.15 3.54 -8.53
N ILE A 118 10.80 3.79 -9.81
CA ILE A 118 10.41 5.12 -10.30
C ILE A 118 8.91 5.23 -10.56
N CYS A 119 8.25 4.18 -11.06
CA CYS A 119 6.85 4.25 -11.49
C CYS A 119 5.83 3.91 -10.41
N GLY A 120 6.22 3.32 -9.27
CA GLY A 120 5.30 2.92 -8.21
C GLY A 120 4.35 1.75 -8.54
N SER A 121 4.37 1.22 -9.78
CA SER A 121 3.36 0.25 -10.25
C SER A 121 3.39 -1.08 -9.50
N CYS A 122 4.56 -1.55 -9.07
CA CYS A 122 4.75 -2.85 -8.43
C CYS A 122 4.61 -2.81 -6.89
N SER A 123 3.85 -1.85 -6.37
CA SER A 123 3.58 -1.77 -4.94
C SER A 123 2.72 -2.93 -4.46
N MET A 124 3.16 -3.56 -3.37
CA MET A 124 2.50 -4.69 -2.72
C MET A 124 2.99 -4.81 -1.28
N ASN A 125 2.41 -5.71 -0.51
CA ASN A 125 2.89 -6.04 0.82
C ASN A 125 3.78 -7.28 0.74
N ILE A 126 5.02 -7.16 1.22
CA ILE A 126 6.01 -8.25 1.27
C ILE A 126 6.42 -8.42 2.74
N ASP A 127 6.17 -9.58 3.30
CA ASP A 127 6.46 -9.92 4.70
C ASP A 127 5.93 -8.89 5.69
N GLY A 128 4.68 -8.45 5.48
CA GLY A 128 4.01 -7.46 6.32
C GLY A 128 4.38 -6.00 6.01
N ASN A 129 5.33 -5.73 5.13
CA ASN A 129 5.79 -4.38 4.80
C ASN A 129 5.29 -3.93 3.42
N ASN A 130 4.66 -2.77 3.35
CA ASN A 130 4.28 -2.16 2.07
C ASN A 130 5.51 -1.59 1.38
N THR A 131 5.80 -2.04 0.18
CA THR A 131 6.96 -1.61 -0.60
C THR A 131 6.72 -1.76 -2.11
N VAL A 132 7.66 -1.27 -2.92
CA VAL A 132 7.70 -1.57 -4.36
C VAL A 132 8.60 -2.79 -4.57
N ALA A 133 8.04 -3.85 -5.14
CA ALA A 133 8.72 -5.14 -5.27
C ALA A 133 10.06 -5.06 -6.00
N CYS A 134 10.19 -4.15 -6.98
CA CYS A 134 11.42 -4.02 -7.77
C CYS A 134 12.63 -3.49 -6.97
N LEU A 135 12.42 -2.90 -5.79
CA LEU A 135 13.49 -2.44 -4.89
C LEU A 135 13.72 -3.37 -3.69
N LYS A 136 12.82 -4.35 -3.46
CA LYS A 136 12.94 -5.27 -2.34
C LYS A 136 13.89 -6.41 -2.73
N PRO A 137 15.06 -6.53 -2.11
CA PRO A 137 15.92 -7.69 -2.31
C PRO A 137 15.24 -8.95 -1.78
N VAL A 138 15.50 -10.07 -2.43
CA VAL A 138 15.08 -11.37 -1.94
C VAL A 138 15.97 -11.72 -0.74
N ASP A 139 15.35 -12.16 0.35
CA ASP A 139 16.08 -12.61 1.51
C ASP A 139 16.81 -13.93 1.18
N ALA A 140 18.09 -14.00 1.53
CA ALA A 140 18.91 -15.18 1.33
C ALA A 140 18.58 -16.33 2.29
N ASP A 141 17.85 -16.05 3.38
CA ASP A 141 17.36 -17.10 4.28
C ASP A 141 16.28 -17.93 3.60
N THR A 142 16.62 -19.16 3.24
CA THR A 142 15.72 -20.13 2.60
C THR A 142 14.86 -20.89 3.59
N SER A 143 15.11 -20.78 4.90
CA SER A 143 14.35 -21.49 5.94
C SER A 143 12.95 -20.90 6.15
N THR A 144 12.74 -19.64 5.79
CA THR A 144 11.47 -18.93 5.94
C THR A 144 10.86 -18.59 4.59
N ALA A 145 9.56 -18.79 4.43
CA ALA A 145 8.84 -18.43 3.21
C ALA A 145 8.64 -16.91 3.14
N THR A 146 8.86 -16.31 1.97
CA THR A 146 8.50 -14.92 1.71
C THR A 146 7.01 -14.82 1.37
N MET A 147 6.26 -14.04 2.15
CA MET A 147 4.83 -13.83 1.92
C MET A 147 4.60 -12.58 1.08
N ILE A 148 3.86 -12.72 -0.03
CA ILE A 148 3.52 -11.62 -0.93
C ILE A 148 2.00 -11.50 -1.03
N THR A 149 1.48 -10.34 -0.60
CA THR A 149 0.05 -10.03 -0.61
C THR A 149 -0.21 -8.68 -1.27
N PRO A 150 -1.44 -8.40 -1.73
CA PRO A 150 -1.77 -7.08 -2.25
C PRO A 150 -1.65 -6.01 -1.15
N LEU A 151 -1.61 -4.74 -1.55
CA LEU A 151 -1.65 -3.62 -0.60
C LEU A 151 -2.87 -3.75 0.32
N PRO A 152 -2.68 -3.65 1.66
CA PRO A 152 -3.74 -3.88 2.63
C PRO A 152 -4.84 -2.83 2.54
N HIS A 153 -6.06 -3.23 2.91
CA HIS A 153 -7.26 -2.37 2.94
C HIS A 153 -7.65 -1.72 1.60
N MET A 154 -7.25 -2.34 0.49
CA MET A 154 -7.66 -1.95 -0.87
C MET A 154 -8.54 -3.04 -1.48
N PHE A 155 -9.45 -2.66 -2.38
CA PHE A 155 -10.23 -3.63 -3.14
C PHE A 155 -9.32 -4.37 -4.12
N VAL A 156 -9.30 -5.69 -4.05
CA VAL A 156 -8.52 -6.52 -4.96
C VAL A 156 -9.29 -6.72 -6.26
N ILE A 157 -8.66 -6.37 -7.38
CA ILE A 157 -9.19 -6.63 -8.72
C ILE A 157 -8.89 -8.06 -9.14
N LYS A 158 -7.64 -8.50 -8.97
CA LYS A 158 -7.17 -9.87 -9.21
C LYS A 158 -5.78 -10.06 -8.59
N ASP A 159 -5.57 -11.14 -7.85
CA ASP A 159 -4.31 -11.51 -7.20
C ASP A 159 -3.67 -10.31 -6.45
N LEU A 160 -2.54 -9.79 -6.95
CA LEU A 160 -1.81 -8.67 -6.36
C LEU A 160 -2.23 -7.29 -6.91
N VAL A 161 -3.22 -7.26 -7.80
CA VAL A 161 -3.72 -6.02 -8.43
C VAL A 161 -4.87 -5.45 -7.62
N VAL A 162 -4.68 -4.25 -7.08
CA VAL A 162 -5.70 -3.52 -6.31
C VAL A 162 -6.30 -2.36 -7.10
N ASP A 163 -7.53 -1.93 -6.71
CA ASP A 163 -8.16 -0.74 -7.25
C ASP A 163 -7.59 0.52 -6.58
N LEU A 164 -7.03 1.40 -7.38
CA LEU A 164 -6.45 2.68 -6.97
C LEU A 164 -7.33 3.89 -7.34
N THR A 165 -8.55 3.68 -7.81
CA THR A 165 -9.44 4.74 -8.30
C THR A 165 -9.66 5.82 -7.24
N ASN A 166 -10.05 5.44 -6.03
CA ASN A 166 -10.25 6.37 -4.92
C ASN A 166 -8.95 7.11 -4.55
N PHE A 167 -7.83 6.41 -4.53
CA PHE A 167 -6.52 6.99 -4.24
C PHE A 167 -6.15 8.12 -5.23
N TYR A 168 -6.38 7.90 -6.52
CA TYR A 168 -6.13 8.93 -7.55
C TYR A 168 -7.16 10.06 -7.51
N GLN A 169 -8.41 9.78 -7.14
CA GLN A 169 -9.42 10.82 -6.92
C GLN A 169 -8.99 11.74 -5.78
N GLN A 170 -8.52 11.21 -4.67
CA GLN A 170 -8.00 12.00 -3.54
C GLN A 170 -6.77 12.85 -3.94
N HIS A 171 -5.88 12.28 -4.75
CA HIS A 171 -4.77 13.05 -5.30
C HIS A 171 -5.25 14.19 -6.23
N LYS A 172 -6.31 13.97 -7.01
CA LYS A 172 -6.89 15.02 -7.86
C LYS A 172 -7.54 16.15 -7.04
N LEU A 173 -8.14 15.83 -5.88
CA LEU A 173 -8.79 16.82 -5.01
C LEU A 173 -7.84 17.88 -4.46
N ILE A 174 -6.54 17.60 -4.33
CA ILE A 174 -5.56 18.59 -3.87
C ILE A 174 -5.07 19.51 -5.01
N GLU A 175 -5.64 19.38 -6.20
CA GLU A 175 -5.29 20.17 -7.39
C GLU A 175 -3.77 20.20 -7.64
N PRO A 176 -3.16 19.05 -8.01
CA PRO A 176 -1.71 18.87 -8.06
C PRO A 176 -1.07 19.55 -9.29
N TRP A 177 -1.33 20.85 -9.45
CA TRP A 177 -0.77 21.70 -10.50
C TRP A 177 -0.54 23.11 -9.99
N LEU A 178 0.34 23.86 -10.66
CA LEU A 178 0.65 25.24 -10.32
C LEU A 178 -0.58 26.15 -10.55
N LYS A 179 -0.90 26.96 -9.56
CA LYS A 179 -2.00 27.94 -9.63
C LYS A 179 -1.43 29.35 -9.53
N THR A 180 -1.66 30.15 -10.55
CA THR A 180 -1.20 31.54 -10.64
C THR A 180 -2.33 32.47 -11.06
N LYS A 181 -2.31 33.70 -10.57
CA LYS A 181 -3.33 34.75 -10.91
C LYS A 181 -3.09 35.32 -12.30
N LYS A 182 -1.83 35.35 -12.73
CA LYS A 182 -1.44 35.86 -14.03
C LYS A 182 -0.61 34.83 -14.77
N PRO A 183 -0.83 34.66 -16.09
CA PRO A 183 0.05 33.85 -16.89
C PRO A 183 1.46 34.46 -16.90
N PRO A 184 2.51 33.68 -17.15
CA PRO A 184 3.85 34.22 -17.33
C PRO A 184 3.91 35.09 -18.55
N GLU A 185 4.92 35.98 -18.62
CA GLU A 185 5.16 36.78 -19.80
C GLU A 185 5.30 35.91 -21.05
N LYS A 186 4.82 36.39 -22.20
CA LYS A 186 4.82 35.59 -23.44
C LYS A 186 6.23 35.09 -23.77
N GLY A 187 6.36 33.78 -23.92
CA GLY A 187 7.63 33.11 -24.21
C GLY A 187 8.53 32.86 -23.00
N ARG A 188 8.04 33.11 -21.78
CA ARG A 188 8.79 32.85 -20.53
C ARG A 188 8.01 31.90 -19.61
N GLU A 189 8.71 31.28 -18.65
CA GLU A 189 8.14 30.46 -17.58
C GLU A 189 8.11 31.23 -16.26
N HIS A 190 7.32 30.74 -15.28
CA HIS A 190 7.38 31.24 -13.91
C HIS A 190 8.74 30.90 -13.30
N LEU A 191 9.51 31.93 -12.96
CA LEU A 191 10.86 31.77 -12.41
C LEU A 191 10.83 31.34 -10.95
N GLN A 192 11.82 30.57 -10.55
CA GLN A 192 12.02 30.13 -9.17
C GLN A 192 13.52 30.13 -8.88
N SER A 193 13.94 30.69 -7.74
CA SER A 193 15.34 30.63 -7.34
C SER A 193 15.76 29.22 -6.92
N PRO A 194 17.06 28.84 -7.05
CA PRO A 194 17.56 27.55 -6.56
C PRO A 194 17.27 27.31 -5.07
N ARG A 195 17.30 28.36 -4.26
CA ARG A 195 16.99 28.30 -2.83
C ARG A 195 15.54 27.93 -2.56
N GLU A 196 14.62 28.50 -3.33
CA GLU A 196 13.18 28.18 -3.22
C GLU A 196 12.89 26.80 -3.79
N ARG A 197 13.50 26.43 -4.91
CA ARG A 197 13.38 25.09 -5.48
C ARG A 197 13.81 24.00 -4.48
N LYS A 198 14.86 24.25 -3.70
CA LYS A 198 15.35 23.32 -2.68
C LYS A 198 14.33 23.03 -1.59
N LYS A 199 13.37 23.90 -1.33
CA LYS A 199 12.28 23.64 -0.37
C LYS A 199 11.35 22.52 -0.79
N LEU A 200 11.35 22.16 -2.06
CA LEU A 200 10.53 21.09 -2.61
C LEU A 200 11.21 19.71 -2.54
N ASP A 201 12.50 19.65 -2.18
CA ASP A 201 13.22 18.39 -2.02
C ASP A 201 12.60 17.57 -0.87
N GLY A 202 12.41 16.28 -1.11
CA GLY A 202 11.67 15.39 -0.21
C GLY A 202 10.14 15.47 -0.36
N LEU A 203 9.62 16.24 -1.30
CA LEU A 203 8.18 16.38 -1.56
C LEU A 203 7.80 15.93 -2.98
N TYR A 204 8.55 16.37 -4.00
CA TYR A 204 8.23 16.10 -5.40
C TYR A 204 8.64 14.70 -5.88
N GLU A 205 9.51 14.02 -5.14
CA GLU A 205 10.02 12.69 -5.49
C GLU A 205 9.00 11.56 -5.23
N CYS A 206 7.82 11.90 -4.73
CA CYS A 206 6.75 10.94 -4.52
C CYS A 206 6.30 10.33 -5.86
N ILE A 207 6.28 9.01 -5.92
CA ILE A 207 5.92 8.23 -7.11
C ILE A 207 4.48 7.71 -7.10
N LEU A 208 3.64 8.17 -6.16
CA LEU A 208 2.24 7.75 -6.02
C LEU A 208 2.04 6.23 -5.95
N CYS A 209 2.91 5.52 -5.27
CA CYS A 209 2.86 4.06 -5.13
C CYS A 209 1.81 3.56 -4.13
N ALA A 210 1.16 4.43 -3.38
CA ALA A 210 0.16 4.14 -2.33
C ALA A 210 0.67 3.36 -1.10
N CYS A 211 1.95 2.99 -1.00
CA CYS A 211 2.49 2.27 0.17
C CYS A 211 2.22 2.98 1.49
N CYS A 212 2.38 4.30 1.54
CA CYS A 212 2.15 5.11 2.73
C CYS A 212 0.66 5.22 3.11
N SER A 213 -0.23 5.40 2.13
CA SER A 213 -1.67 5.50 2.37
C SER A 213 -2.24 4.17 2.86
N THR A 214 -1.83 3.07 2.27
CA THR A 214 -2.24 1.72 2.67
C THR A 214 -1.57 1.21 3.95
N ALA A 215 -0.54 1.87 4.45
CA ALA A 215 0.05 1.61 5.77
C ALA A 215 -0.56 2.47 6.89
N CYS A 216 -1.46 3.39 6.57
CA CYS A 216 -2.02 4.35 7.52
C CYS A 216 -3.35 3.86 8.11
N PRO A 217 -3.43 3.57 9.44
CA PRO A 217 -4.68 3.13 10.06
C PRO A 217 -5.82 4.14 9.92
N ALA A 218 -5.53 5.45 9.97
CA ALA A 218 -6.54 6.48 9.76
C ALA A 218 -7.14 6.42 8.34
N TYR A 219 -6.33 6.06 7.35
CA TYR A 219 -6.79 5.84 5.98
C TYR A 219 -7.62 4.57 5.84
N TRP A 220 -7.25 3.49 6.51
CA TRP A 220 -8.01 2.23 6.47
C TRP A 220 -9.47 2.41 6.89
N TRP A 221 -9.70 3.22 7.93
CA TRP A 221 -11.03 3.39 8.53
C TRP A 221 -11.84 4.53 7.91
N ASN A 222 -11.20 5.41 7.14
CA ASN A 222 -11.84 6.62 6.63
C ASN A 222 -11.36 6.98 5.21
N GLN A 223 -11.33 6.01 4.31
CA GLN A 223 -10.87 6.20 2.92
C GLN A 223 -11.78 7.15 2.11
N GLU A 224 -13.02 7.37 2.56
CA GLU A 224 -13.98 8.22 1.86
C GLU A 224 -13.70 9.72 2.09
N ALA A 225 -13.21 10.10 3.27
CA ALA A 225 -13.03 11.50 3.65
C ALA A 225 -11.54 11.89 3.85
N PHE A 226 -10.72 11.00 4.43
CA PHE A 226 -9.31 11.28 4.66
C PHE A 226 -8.50 11.17 3.38
N LEU A 227 -7.85 12.28 2.99
CA LEU A 227 -7.06 12.35 1.75
C LEU A 227 -5.86 11.40 1.73
N GLY A 228 -5.39 11.01 2.91
CA GLY A 228 -4.25 10.11 3.05
C GLY A 228 -2.88 10.79 2.91
N PRO A 229 -1.83 10.11 3.38
CA PRO A 229 -0.48 10.68 3.45
C PRO A 229 0.11 11.09 2.10
N ALA A 230 -0.16 10.34 1.03
CA ALA A 230 0.38 10.65 -0.30
C ALA A 230 -0.20 11.95 -0.86
N ALA A 231 -1.53 12.11 -0.85
CA ALA A 231 -2.18 13.32 -1.33
C ALA A 231 -1.77 14.54 -0.48
N LEU A 232 -1.68 14.38 0.85
CA LEU A 232 -1.25 15.46 1.75
C LEU A 232 0.23 15.84 1.56
N LEU A 233 1.12 14.89 1.25
CA LEU A 233 2.51 15.20 0.88
C LEU A 233 2.55 16.06 -0.39
N HIS A 234 1.79 15.69 -1.41
CA HIS A 234 1.68 16.47 -2.64
C HIS A 234 1.00 17.83 -2.42
N ALA A 235 -0.01 17.91 -1.54
CA ALA A 235 -0.60 19.19 -1.17
C ALA A 235 0.45 20.13 -0.58
N PHE A 236 1.28 19.63 0.35
CA PHE A 236 2.35 20.42 0.95
C PHE A 236 3.42 20.85 -0.06
N ARG A 237 3.70 20.00 -1.06
CA ARG A 237 4.58 20.37 -2.18
C ARG A 237 4.10 21.63 -2.88
N TRP A 238 2.79 21.76 -3.14
CA TRP A 238 2.21 22.93 -3.81
C TRP A 238 2.09 24.14 -2.86
N VAL A 239 1.75 23.91 -1.60
CA VAL A 239 1.78 24.93 -0.53
C VAL A 239 3.16 25.55 -0.37
N SER A 240 4.22 24.76 -0.58
CA SER A 240 5.63 25.19 -0.44
C SER A 240 6.23 25.78 -1.71
N ASP A 241 5.52 25.73 -2.83
CA ASP A 241 6.03 26.26 -4.11
C ASP A 241 5.88 27.77 -4.16
N SER A 242 7.00 28.50 -4.22
CA SER A 242 7.03 29.97 -4.26
C SER A 242 6.36 30.57 -5.48
N ARG A 243 6.09 29.80 -6.50
CA ARG A 243 5.38 30.20 -7.71
C ARG A 243 3.86 30.07 -7.59
N ASP A 244 3.38 29.31 -6.59
CA ASP A 244 1.94 29.12 -6.35
C ASP A 244 1.39 30.30 -5.56
N GLU A 245 0.37 30.97 -6.10
CA GLU A 245 -0.23 32.16 -5.50
C GLU A 245 -1.51 31.85 -4.69
N PHE A 246 -1.86 30.56 -4.53
CA PHE A 246 -3.09 30.09 -3.87
C PHE A 246 -2.84 29.28 -2.60
N THR A 247 -1.73 29.55 -1.92
CA THR A 247 -1.35 28.83 -0.69
C THR A 247 -2.43 28.87 0.39
N LYS A 248 -3.06 30.03 0.60
CA LYS A 248 -4.12 30.21 1.62
C LYS A 248 -5.35 29.37 1.28
N GLU A 249 -5.82 29.46 0.05
CA GLU A 249 -6.97 28.72 -0.45
C GLU A 249 -6.71 27.21 -0.42
N ARG A 250 -5.48 26.78 -0.71
CA ARG A 250 -5.10 25.37 -0.57
C ARG A 250 -5.18 24.88 0.87
N ILE A 251 -4.63 25.63 1.82
CA ILE A 251 -4.71 25.27 3.25
C ILE A 251 -6.17 25.29 3.72
N GLN A 252 -6.94 26.31 3.36
CA GLN A 252 -8.36 26.39 3.69
C GLN A 252 -9.12 25.15 3.18
N GLY A 253 -9.01 24.79 1.92
CA GLY A 253 -9.67 23.61 1.34
C GLY A 253 -9.29 22.28 2.00
N LEU A 254 -8.11 22.20 2.66
CA LEU A 254 -7.67 21.04 3.43
C LEU A 254 -8.17 21.04 4.88
N THR A 255 -8.63 22.20 5.39
CA THR A 255 -9.01 22.38 6.81
C THR A 255 -10.50 22.65 7.02
N GLU A 256 -11.26 22.98 5.96
CA GLU A 256 -12.72 23.14 6.01
C GLU A 256 -13.44 21.88 6.53
N ASP A 257 -12.85 20.73 6.30
CA ASP A 257 -13.32 19.43 6.77
C ASP A 257 -12.24 18.80 7.66
N GLU A 258 -12.56 18.55 8.93
CA GLU A 258 -11.65 17.95 9.91
C GLU A 258 -11.12 16.59 9.46
N ASP A 259 -11.86 15.88 8.64
CA ASP A 259 -11.45 14.56 8.14
C ASP A 259 -10.39 14.62 7.05
N LYS A 260 -10.16 15.78 6.42
CA LYS A 260 -9.15 15.90 5.36
C LYS A 260 -7.72 15.96 5.89
N LEU A 261 -7.37 16.97 6.68
CA LEU A 261 -6.01 17.17 7.21
C LEU A 261 -5.87 16.64 8.64
N TYR A 262 -6.83 16.94 9.50
CA TYR A 262 -6.73 16.69 10.94
C TYR A 262 -7.01 15.24 11.35
N ARG A 263 -7.52 14.41 10.43
CA ARG A 263 -7.69 12.97 10.67
C ARG A 263 -6.37 12.22 10.90
N CYS A 264 -5.26 12.76 10.44
CA CYS A 264 -3.93 12.19 10.71
C CYS A 264 -3.66 12.14 12.23
N ARG A 265 -3.25 11.00 12.76
CA ARG A 265 -2.90 10.81 14.19
C ARG A 265 -1.39 10.73 14.42
N THR A 266 -0.59 11.11 13.43
CA THR A 266 0.89 11.17 13.51
C THR A 266 1.54 9.84 13.95
N ILE A 267 0.96 8.70 13.52
CA ILE A 267 1.47 7.35 13.82
C ILE A 267 2.80 7.07 13.10
N LYS A 268 3.09 7.79 12.00
CA LYS A 268 4.31 7.72 11.18
C LYS A 268 4.52 6.41 10.38
N ASN A 269 3.56 5.50 10.34
CA ASN A 269 3.65 4.33 9.46
C ASN A 269 3.86 4.71 7.99
N CYS A 270 3.30 5.84 7.56
CA CYS A 270 3.49 6.37 6.21
C CYS A 270 4.94 6.71 5.89
N THR A 271 5.69 7.26 6.84
CA THR A 271 7.11 7.56 6.70
C THR A 271 7.93 6.28 6.67
N ALA A 272 7.64 5.33 7.56
CA ALA A 272 8.33 4.03 7.62
C ALA A 272 8.10 3.17 6.35
N ALA A 273 6.89 3.22 5.76
CA ALA A 273 6.53 2.45 4.58
C ALA A 273 6.94 3.10 3.25
N CYS A 274 7.53 4.29 3.26
CA CYS A 274 7.85 4.98 2.01
C CYS A 274 9.10 4.38 1.32
N PRO A 275 8.97 3.78 0.12
CA PRO A 275 10.11 3.18 -0.58
C PRO A 275 11.09 4.24 -1.14
N LYS A 276 10.69 5.52 -1.12
CA LYS A 276 11.52 6.67 -1.52
C LYS A 276 12.08 7.44 -0.33
N SER A 277 11.91 6.91 0.90
CA SER A 277 12.39 7.54 2.15
C SER A 277 11.86 8.96 2.38
N LEU A 278 10.64 9.26 1.89
CA LEU A 278 9.99 10.55 2.11
C LEU A 278 9.29 10.59 3.48
N ASP A 279 9.02 11.78 3.99
CA ASP A 279 8.34 11.98 5.27
C ASP A 279 6.98 12.70 5.12
N PRO A 280 5.90 11.95 4.80
CA PRO A 280 4.55 12.53 4.73
C PRO A 280 4.07 13.08 6.08
N ALA A 281 4.50 12.49 7.20
CA ALA A 281 4.08 12.93 8.53
C ALA A 281 4.60 14.33 8.85
N LYS A 282 5.86 14.63 8.47
CA LYS A 282 6.47 15.97 8.59
C LYS A 282 5.72 16.99 7.74
N ALA A 283 5.38 16.66 6.49
CA ALA A 283 4.61 17.52 5.60
C ALA A 283 3.23 17.88 6.18
N ILE A 284 2.50 16.89 6.71
CA ILE A 284 1.21 17.08 7.35
C ILE A 284 1.33 17.99 8.59
N SER A 285 2.35 17.76 9.43
CA SER A 285 2.59 18.58 10.62
C SER A 285 2.90 20.02 10.24
N ALA A 286 3.70 20.25 9.20
CA ALA A 286 4.02 21.60 8.70
C ALA A 286 2.76 22.35 8.22
N MET A 287 1.85 21.69 7.49
CA MET A 287 0.58 22.30 7.06
C MET A 287 -0.31 22.68 8.25
N ARG A 288 -0.35 21.87 9.30
CA ARG A 288 -1.09 22.20 10.54
C ARG A 288 -0.52 23.44 11.22
N THR A 289 0.81 23.53 11.31
CA THR A 289 1.48 24.71 11.86
C THR A 289 1.16 25.96 11.04
N ILE A 290 1.18 25.89 9.71
CA ILE A 290 0.82 26.99 8.83
C ILE A 290 -0.63 27.42 9.08
N HIS A 291 -1.58 26.49 9.19
CA HIS A 291 -2.98 26.80 9.47
C HIS A 291 -3.19 27.46 10.84
N GLN A 292 -2.40 27.07 11.86
CA GLN A 292 -2.49 27.65 13.21
C GLN A 292 -1.91 29.06 13.31
N LEU A 293 -1.03 29.44 12.38
CA LEU A 293 -0.38 30.76 12.36
C LEU A 293 -1.14 31.80 11.52
N HIS A 294 -2.17 31.37 10.80
CA HIS A 294 -3.03 32.23 9.95
C HIS A 294 -4.47 32.21 10.40
#